data_f612d95e325481834856ea642f194841
#
_entry.id   f612d95e325481834856ea642f194841
#
_cell.length_a   1.000
_cell.length_b   1.000
_cell.length_c   1.000
_cell.angle_alpha   90.00
_cell.angle_beta   90.00
_cell.angle_gamma   90.00
#
_symmetry.space_group_name_H-M   'P 1'
#
loop_
_entity.id
_entity.type
_entity.pdbx_description
1 polymer ?
#
loop_
_entity_poly.entity_id
_entity_poly.type
_entity_poly.pdbx_seq_one_letter_code
_entity_poly.pdbx_strand_id
1 'polypeptide(L)'
;MSMLAAMMVLAGASGSTPAPDVLMRNYMTCAVSTREPQMRLLLDTKADEDYRAAALSVTDVDKCARSDAAVTAPLLAAFGPERGKFRGMVAETLLKRSTTVRKLAALPQVSSYTAGWFAFTGRPQAVDEMAMCVAATNPGGIITLLGTKPGSTWQRQALTALTPSLGACLAKGYQLDTKPAGLRAALAEALYHRDYYVSVPGRGS
;
A
#
# COMPACT_ATOMS: atom_id res chain seq x y z
N MET A 1 45.91 -50.43 11.74
CA MET A 1 44.57 -50.32 11.10
C MET A 1 43.89 -49.10 11.69
N SER A 2 43.96 -47.96 11.01
CA SER A 2 43.38 -46.64 11.49
C SER A 2 42.05 -46.43 10.75
N MET A 3 40.97 -46.38 11.50
CA MET A 3 39.68 -45.97 10.99
C MET A 3 39.58 -44.44 11.02
N LEU A 4 39.54 -43.79 9.87
CA LEU A 4 39.20 -42.39 9.69
C LEU A 4 37.64 -42.27 9.68
N ALA A 5 37.10 -41.67 10.72
CA ALA A 5 35.68 -41.29 10.77
C ALA A 5 35.49 -39.98 9.99
N ALA A 6 34.81 -40.04 8.88
CA ALA A 6 34.38 -38.86 8.10
C ALA A 6 33.16 -38.22 8.79
N MET A 7 33.37 -37.08 9.45
CA MET A 7 32.29 -36.22 9.92
C MET A 7 31.66 -35.46 8.72
N MET A 8 30.48 -35.87 8.26
CA MET A 8 29.64 -35.07 7.36
C MET A 8 29.04 -33.91 8.15
N VAL A 9 29.55 -32.69 7.88
CA VAL A 9 28.90 -31.47 8.33
C VAL A 9 27.70 -31.20 7.40
N LEU A 10 26.51 -31.49 7.89
CA LEU A 10 25.26 -31.05 7.26
C LEU A 10 25.16 -29.52 7.43
N ALA A 11 25.53 -28.80 6.37
CA ALA A 11 25.26 -27.37 6.25
C ALA A 11 23.74 -27.18 6.16
N GLY A 12 23.09 -26.94 7.29
CA GLY A 12 21.68 -26.55 7.36
C GLY A 12 21.50 -25.24 6.61
N ALA A 13 20.77 -25.27 5.50
CA ALA A 13 20.34 -24.05 4.82
C ALA A 13 19.41 -23.29 5.76
N SER A 14 19.97 -22.26 6.42
CA SER A 14 19.20 -21.30 7.22
C SER A 14 18.36 -20.47 6.26
N GLY A 15 17.20 -20.98 5.88
CA GLY A 15 16.19 -20.23 5.14
C GLY A 15 15.71 -19.06 6.01
N SER A 16 16.23 -17.85 5.75
CA SER A 16 15.77 -16.65 6.43
C SER A 16 14.27 -16.44 6.14
N THR A 17 13.48 -16.42 7.19
CA THR A 17 12.04 -16.10 7.07
C THR A 17 11.90 -14.74 6.37
N PRO A 18 11.09 -14.64 5.31
CA PRO A 18 10.90 -13.36 4.62
C PRO A 18 10.37 -12.28 5.58
N ALA A 19 10.78 -11.03 5.36
CA ALA A 19 10.30 -9.92 6.16
C ALA A 19 8.77 -9.81 6.07
N PRO A 20 8.05 -9.39 7.15
CA PRO A 20 6.59 -9.30 7.18
C PRO A 20 5.97 -8.55 6.01
N ASP A 21 6.58 -7.46 5.56
CA ASP A 21 6.12 -6.69 4.41
C ASP A 21 6.18 -7.48 3.08
N VAL A 22 7.15 -8.39 2.95
CA VAL A 22 7.29 -9.26 1.77
C VAL A 22 6.17 -10.32 1.78
N LEU A 23 5.94 -10.93 2.93
CA LEU A 23 4.85 -11.91 3.11
C LEU A 23 3.49 -11.27 2.79
N MET A 24 3.25 -10.07 3.32
CA MET A 24 2.03 -9.32 3.06
C MET A 24 1.82 -9.02 1.57
N ARG A 25 2.85 -8.56 0.86
CA ARG A 25 2.76 -8.29 -0.58
C ARG A 25 2.48 -9.53 -1.40
N ASN A 26 3.12 -10.64 -1.04
CA ASN A 26 2.88 -11.93 -1.71
C ASN A 26 1.44 -12.38 -1.49
N TYR A 27 0.95 -12.27 -0.26
CA TYR A 27 -0.43 -12.55 0.09
C TYR A 27 -1.40 -11.70 -0.73
N MET A 28 -1.23 -10.37 -0.77
CA MET A 28 -2.09 -9.46 -1.53
C MET A 28 -2.09 -9.76 -3.03
N THR A 29 -0.92 -10.10 -3.58
CA THR A 29 -0.80 -10.48 -5.00
C THR A 29 -1.58 -11.76 -5.32
N CYS A 30 -1.62 -12.72 -4.41
CA CYS A 30 -2.46 -13.91 -4.54
C CYS A 30 -3.95 -13.57 -4.33
N ALA A 31 -4.28 -12.86 -3.26
CA ALA A 31 -5.66 -12.60 -2.87
C ALA A 31 -6.42 -11.73 -3.89
N VAL A 32 -5.73 -10.84 -4.63
CA VAL A 32 -6.39 -9.95 -5.59
C VAL A 32 -7.15 -10.72 -6.69
N SER A 33 -6.68 -11.91 -7.08
CA SER A 33 -7.34 -12.72 -8.11
C SER A 33 -8.72 -13.22 -7.70
N THR A 34 -8.99 -13.32 -6.40
CA THR A 34 -10.24 -13.89 -5.85
C THR A 34 -11.02 -12.92 -4.98
N ARG A 35 -10.40 -11.82 -4.51
CA ARG A 35 -10.98 -10.88 -3.57
C ARG A 35 -10.91 -9.42 -4.05
N GLU A 36 -10.74 -9.18 -5.36
CA GLU A 36 -10.68 -7.82 -5.90
C GLU A 36 -11.90 -6.96 -5.50
N PRO A 37 -13.16 -7.43 -5.57
CA PRO A 37 -14.32 -6.64 -5.14
C PRO A 37 -14.23 -6.24 -3.66
N GLN A 38 -13.80 -7.13 -2.77
CA GLN A 38 -13.65 -6.87 -1.34
C GLN A 38 -12.50 -5.91 -1.07
N MET A 39 -11.40 -6.00 -1.83
CA MET A 39 -10.29 -5.04 -1.75
C MET A 39 -10.74 -3.63 -2.13
N ARG A 40 -11.58 -3.50 -3.18
CA ARG A 40 -12.17 -2.21 -3.56
C ARG A 40 -13.12 -1.71 -2.49
N LEU A 41 -14.01 -2.56 -1.97
CA LEU A 41 -14.92 -2.20 -0.88
C LEU A 41 -14.15 -1.71 0.34
N LEU A 42 -13.07 -2.38 0.74
CA LEU A 42 -12.22 -1.98 1.87
C LEU A 42 -11.65 -0.56 1.70
N LEU A 43 -11.25 -0.17 0.50
CA LEU A 43 -10.72 1.16 0.24
C LEU A 43 -11.83 2.23 0.16
N ASP A 44 -13.03 1.88 -0.34
CA ASP A 44 -14.16 2.79 -0.50
C ASP A 44 -15.05 2.92 0.74
N THR A 45 -14.74 2.19 1.80
CA THR A 45 -15.57 2.12 3.01
C THR A 45 -15.74 3.48 3.68
N LYS A 46 -16.98 3.73 4.11
CA LYS A 46 -17.41 4.93 4.84
C LYS A 46 -18.02 4.60 6.22
N ALA A 47 -17.94 3.34 6.65
CA ALA A 47 -18.45 2.86 7.94
C ALA A 47 -17.54 1.78 8.54
N ASP A 48 -17.38 1.76 9.87
CA ASP A 48 -16.49 0.83 10.56
C ASP A 48 -16.88 -0.64 10.39
N GLU A 49 -18.18 -0.94 10.38
CA GLU A 49 -18.68 -2.30 10.20
C GLU A 49 -18.35 -2.84 8.81
N ASP A 50 -18.55 -2.04 7.77
CA ASP A 50 -18.23 -2.39 6.39
C ASP A 50 -16.72 -2.58 6.23
N TYR A 51 -15.90 -1.70 6.86
CA TYR A 51 -14.45 -1.85 6.86
C TYR A 51 -14.04 -3.19 7.45
N ARG A 52 -14.57 -3.55 8.63
CA ARG A 52 -14.24 -4.82 9.30
C ARG A 52 -14.63 -6.01 8.45
N ALA A 53 -15.84 -6.03 7.90
CA ALA A 53 -16.32 -7.10 7.04
C ALA A 53 -15.43 -7.27 5.79
N ALA A 54 -15.11 -6.16 5.11
CA ALA A 54 -14.24 -6.18 3.94
C ALA A 54 -12.81 -6.62 4.29
N ALA A 55 -12.23 -6.14 5.41
CA ALA A 55 -10.90 -6.50 5.85
C ALA A 55 -10.81 -8.00 6.19
N LEU A 56 -11.78 -8.54 6.93
CA LEU A 56 -11.86 -9.98 7.21
C LEU A 56 -11.92 -10.78 5.91
N SER A 57 -12.78 -10.40 4.98
CA SER A 57 -12.92 -11.09 3.69
C SER A 57 -11.66 -11.04 2.84
N VAL A 58 -10.87 -9.95 2.90
CA VAL A 58 -9.59 -9.83 2.19
C VAL A 58 -8.51 -10.68 2.85
N THR A 59 -8.54 -10.85 4.17
CA THR A 59 -7.54 -11.60 4.94
C THR A 59 -7.87 -13.08 5.10
N ASP A 60 -9.11 -13.49 4.82
CA ASP A 60 -9.56 -14.88 4.88
C ASP A 60 -9.44 -15.58 3.50
N VAL A 61 -8.21 -15.84 3.08
CA VAL A 61 -7.93 -16.56 1.82
C VAL A 61 -6.90 -17.65 2.08
N ASP A 62 -7.35 -18.78 2.59
CA ASP A 62 -6.52 -19.93 2.98
C ASP A 62 -5.49 -20.34 1.93
N LYS A 63 -5.91 -20.41 0.67
CA LYS A 63 -5.00 -20.80 -0.43
C LYS A 63 -3.85 -19.83 -0.68
N CYS A 64 -3.94 -18.59 -0.18
CA CYS A 64 -2.88 -17.59 -0.28
C CYS A 64 -1.98 -17.58 0.95
N ALA A 65 -2.42 -18.19 2.04
CA ALA A 65 -1.65 -18.35 3.26
C ALA A 65 -0.74 -19.58 3.14
N ARG A 66 0.57 -19.36 3.04
CA ARG A 66 1.56 -20.45 2.97
C ARG A 66 2.06 -20.89 4.34
N SER A 67 1.70 -20.17 5.39
CA SER A 67 2.04 -20.44 6.79
C SER A 67 1.12 -19.64 7.71
N ASP A 68 0.98 -20.03 8.97
CA ASP A 68 0.17 -19.32 9.96
C ASP A 68 0.58 -17.86 10.13
N ALA A 69 1.88 -17.56 10.04
CA ALA A 69 2.40 -16.18 10.05
C ALA A 69 1.92 -15.36 8.83
N ALA A 70 1.69 -16.00 7.68
CA ALA A 70 1.21 -15.33 6.49
C ALA A 70 -0.29 -14.96 6.59
N VAL A 71 -1.06 -15.60 7.46
CA VAL A 71 -2.46 -15.27 7.74
C VAL A 71 -2.57 -14.23 8.85
N THR A 72 -1.82 -14.42 9.92
CA THR A 72 -1.88 -13.56 11.12
C THR A 72 -1.37 -12.13 10.82
N ALA A 73 -0.29 -11.99 10.06
CA ALA A 73 0.28 -10.68 9.76
C ALA A 73 -0.67 -9.75 8.97
N PRO A 74 -1.37 -10.19 7.88
CA PRO A 74 -2.39 -9.39 7.20
C PRO A 74 -3.51 -8.95 8.11
N LEU A 75 -4.02 -9.86 8.95
CA LEU A 75 -5.11 -9.57 9.87
C LEU A 75 -4.73 -8.51 10.90
N LEU A 76 -3.57 -8.66 11.54
CA LEU A 76 -3.06 -7.68 12.51
C LEU A 76 -2.81 -6.31 11.84
N ALA A 77 -2.27 -6.28 10.62
CA ALA A 77 -2.05 -5.04 9.89
C ALA A 77 -3.36 -4.35 9.50
N ALA A 78 -4.41 -5.11 9.12
CA ALA A 78 -5.71 -4.57 8.77
C ALA A 78 -6.41 -3.85 9.92
N PHE A 79 -6.29 -4.38 11.14
CA PHE A 79 -7.00 -3.87 12.33
C PHE A 79 -6.11 -3.12 13.33
N GLY A 80 -4.79 -3.15 13.15
CA GLY A 80 -3.82 -2.57 14.05
C GLY A 80 -3.36 -1.16 13.64
N PRO A 81 -2.29 -0.68 14.31
CA PRO A 81 -1.68 0.62 14.01
C PRO A 81 -1.10 0.71 12.58
N GLU A 82 -0.87 -0.42 11.94
CA GLU A 82 -0.37 -0.51 10.56
C GLU A 82 -1.49 -0.49 9.50
N ARG A 83 -2.75 -0.19 9.90
CA ARG A 83 -3.91 -0.11 9.00
C ARG A 83 -3.63 0.69 7.74
N GLY A 84 -3.02 1.85 7.87
CA GLY A 84 -2.69 2.70 6.74
C GLY A 84 -1.69 2.07 5.76
N LYS A 85 -0.74 1.25 6.25
CA LYS A 85 0.15 0.49 5.37
C LYS A 85 -0.58 -0.64 4.67
N PHE A 86 -1.44 -1.37 5.39
CA PHE A 86 -2.25 -2.43 4.82
C PHE A 86 -3.12 -1.92 3.67
N ARG A 87 -3.89 -0.83 3.90
CA ARG A 87 -4.72 -0.19 2.88
C ARG A 87 -3.88 0.25 1.67
N GLY A 88 -2.73 0.88 1.90
CA GLY A 88 -1.83 1.28 0.83
C GLY A 88 -1.29 0.11 0.00
N MET A 89 -1.01 -1.05 0.62
CA MET A 89 -0.62 -2.26 -0.12
C MET A 89 -1.77 -2.84 -0.95
N VAL A 90 -2.99 -2.81 -0.43
CA VAL A 90 -4.20 -3.17 -1.20
C VAL A 90 -4.34 -2.25 -2.41
N ALA A 91 -4.25 -0.93 -2.21
CA ALA A 91 -4.32 0.06 -3.28
C ALA A 91 -3.23 -0.14 -4.34
N GLU A 92 -1.97 -0.34 -3.92
CA GLU A 92 -0.85 -0.63 -4.83
C GLU A 92 -1.10 -1.90 -5.65
N THR A 93 -1.69 -2.92 -5.04
CA THR A 93 -2.00 -4.19 -5.72
C THR A 93 -3.08 -4.01 -6.79
N LEU A 94 -4.12 -3.23 -6.48
CA LEU A 94 -5.18 -2.90 -7.45
C LEU A 94 -4.66 -2.01 -8.59
N LEU A 95 -3.82 -1.02 -8.28
CA LEU A 95 -3.22 -0.13 -9.28
C LEU A 95 -2.34 -0.87 -10.30
N LYS A 96 -1.68 -1.96 -9.91
CA LYS A 96 -0.91 -2.81 -10.83
C LYS A 96 -1.77 -3.47 -11.91
N ARG A 97 -3.06 -3.61 -11.65
CA ARG A 97 -4.05 -4.18 -12.60
C ARG A 97 -4.81 -3.10 -13.38
N SER A 98 -4.69 -1.83 -12.97
CA SER A 98 -5.34 -0.73 -13.66
C SER A 98 -4.71 -0.46 -15.03
N THR A 99 -5.57 -0.29 -16.03
CA THR A 99 -5.18 0.12 -17.39
C THR A 99 -5.24 1.63 -17.60
N THR A 100 -5.86 2.35 -16.66
CA THR A 100 -6.14 3.79 -16.73
C THR A 100 -5.14 4.62 -15.95
N VAL A 101 -4.56 4.11 -14.86
CA VAL A 101 -3.66 4.84 -13.97
C VAL A 101 -2.50 5.53 -14.71
N ARG A 102 -1.93 4.88 -15.73
CA ARG A 102 -0.83 5.44 -16.52
C ARG A 102 -1.23 6.58 -17.45
N LYS A 103 -2.54 6.79 -17.64
CA LYS A 103 -3.12 7.85 -18.48
C LYS A 103 -3.55 9.08 -17.68
N LEU A 104 -3.39 9.03 -16.35
CA LEU A 104 -3.77 10.15 -15.49
C LEU A 104 -2.87 11.36 -15.78
N ALA A 105 -3.47 12.43 -16.24
CA ALA A 105 -2.80 13.71 -16.45
C ALA A 105 -2.67 14.48 -15.12
N ALA A 106 -1.69 15.35 -14.97
CA ALA A 106 -1.63 16.28 -13.86
C ALA A 106 -2.85 17.23 -13.90
N LEU A 107 -3.40 17.53 -12.73
CA LEU A 107 -4.47 18.50 -12.51
C LEU A 107 -3.92 19.70 -11.74
N PRO A 108 -4.55 20.88 -11.84
CA PRO A 108 -4.23 22.01 -10.99
C PRO A 108 -4.42 21.64 -9.50
N GLN A 109 -3.58 22.21 -8.63
CA GLN A 109 -3.76 22.10 -7.20
C GLN A 109 -5.03 22.85 -6.77
N VAL A 110 -5.81 22.26 -5.88
CA VAL A 110 -6.93 22.90 -5.22
C VAL A 110 -6.58 23.26 -3.77
N SER A 111 -7.36 24.15 -3.16
CA SER A 111 -7.06 24.68 -1.82
C SER A 111 -7.19 23.67 -0.70
N SER A 112 -8.00 22.63 -0.89
CA SER A 112 -8.19 21.55 0.09
C SER A 112 -8.64 20.28 -0.56
N TYR A 113 -8.32 19.15 0.07
CA TYR A 113 -8.76 17.82 -0.31
C TYR A 113 -9.48 17.19 0.87
N THR A 114 -10.67 16.69 0.65
CA THR A 114 -11.45 15.96 1.65
C THR A 114 -12.01 14.70 1.05
N ALA A 115 -12.02 13.59 1.83
CA ALA A 115 -12.62 12.35 1.40
C ALA A 115 -13.08 11.53 2.62
N GLY A 116 -14.24 10.87 2.51
CA GLY A 116 -14.79 10.08 3.61
C GLY A 116 -13.90 8.92 4.07
N TRP A 117 -13.07 8.38 3.17
CA TRP A 117 -12.15 7.30 3.49
C TRP A 117 -10.95 7.72 4.37
N PHE A 118 -10.67 9.02 4.54
CA PHE A 118 -9.59 9.50 5.43
C PHE A 118 -9.76 8.98 6.86
N ALA A 119 -11.00 8.92 7.35
CA ALA A 119 -11.30 8.42 8.69
C ALA A 119 -10.85 6.96 8.93
N PHE A 120 -10.68 6.17 7.87
CA PHE A 120 -10.36 4.75 7.95
C PHE A 120 -8.89 4.43 7.69
N THR A 121 -8.06 5.41 7.40
CA THR A 121 -6.63 5.19 7.09
C THR A 121 -5.78 4.97 8.33
N GLY A 122 -6.17 5.52 9.47
CA GLY A 122 -5.36 5.57 10.68
C GLY A 122 -4.13 6.47 10.56
N ARG A 123 -4.03 7.27 9.49
CA ARG A 123 -2.99 8.28 9.27
C ARG A 123 -3.48 9.65 9.73
N PRO A 124 -2.57 10.59 10.05
CA PRO A 124 -2.94 12.00 10.21
C PRO A 124 -3.61 12.53 8.94
N GLN A 125 -4.70 13.28 9.08
CA GLN A 125 -5.45 13.84 7.95
C GLN A 125 -4.56 14.65 6.99
N ALA A 126 -3.61 15.43 7.52
CA ALA A 126 -2.67 16.21 6.72
C ALA A 126 -1.82 15.34 5.77
N VAL A 127 -1.55 14.06 6.13
CA VAL A 127 -0.83 13.11 5.27
C VAL A 127 -1.74 12.64 4.12
N ASP A 128 -3.01 12.38 4.39
CA ASP A 128 -3.96 11.95 3.37
C ASP A 128 -4.31 13.11 2.41
N GLU A 129 -4.50 14.32 2.93
CA GLU A 129 -4.69 15.54 2.12
C GLU A 129 -3.49 15.80 1.20
N MET A 130 -2.27 15.76 1.75
CA MET A 130 -1.04 15.88 0.97
C MET A 130 -0.96 14.79 -0.11
N ALA A 131 -1.26 13.55 0.23
CA ALA A 131 -1.21 12.44 -0.71
C ALA A 131 -2.21 12.62 -1.87
N MET A 132 -3.43 13.09 -1.56
CA MET A 132 -4.44 13.43 -2.58
C MET A 132 -3.99 14.59 -3.48
N CYS A 133 -3.39 15.63 -2.90
CA CYS A 133 -2.81 16.73 -3.67
C CYS A 133 -1.71 16.23 -4.61
N VAL A 134 -0.77 15.41 -4.14
CA VAL A 134 0.29 14.84 -4.99
C VAL A 134 -0.30 13.91 -6.04
N ALA A 135 -1.29 13.10 -5.71
CA ALA A 135 -1.99 12.26 -6.68
C ALA A 135 -2.69 13.10 -7.75
N ALA A 136 -3.20 14.28 -7.43
CA ALA A 136 -3.77 15.23 -8.39
C ALA A 136 -2.69 15.90 -9.25
N THR A 137 -1.64 16.42 -8.66
CA THR A 137 -0.68 17.30 -9.36
C THR A 137 0.49 16.56 -10.00
N ASN A 138 0.88 15.40 -9.45
CA ASN A 138 2.01 14.60 -9.94
C ASN A 138 1.75 13.07 -9.90
N PRO A 139 0.73 12.56 -10.61
CA PRO A 139 0.44 11.11 -10.64
C PRO A 139 1.60 10.31 -11.22
N GLY A 140 2.32 10.84 -12.21
CA GLY A 140 3.48 10.18 -12.82
C GLY A 140 4.61 9.90 -11.84
N GLY A 141 4.88 10.83 -10.93
CA GLY A 141 5.86 10.65 -9.87
C GLY A 141 5.47 9.52 -8.91
N ILE A 142 4.17 9.41 -8.56
CA ILE A 142 3.68 8.30 -7.74
C ILE A 142 3.80 6.97 -8.50
N ILE A 143 3.42 6.94 -9.78
CA ILE A 143 3.55 5.73 -10.61
C ILE A 143 5.00 5.26 -10.65
N THR A 144 5.96 6.17 -10.83
CA THR A 144 7.39 5.88 -10.79
C THR A 144 7.80 5.28 -9.44
N LEU A 145 7.36 5.89 -8.33
CA LEU A 145 7.60 5.36 -6.98
C LEU A 145 7.06 3.94 -6.82
N LEU A 146 5.81 3.70 -7.23
CA LEU A 146 5.16 2.39 -7.09
C LEU A 146 5.79 1.31 -7.99
N GLY A 147 6.46 1.71 -9.08
CA GLY A 147 7.26 0.82 -9.93
C GLY A 147 8.56 0.32 -9.27
N THR A 148 8.98 0.93 -8.16
CA THR A 148 10.22 0.54 -7.47
C THR A 148 9.98 -0.59 -6.45
N LYS A 149 11.04 -1.40 -6.19
CA LYS A 149 11.01 -2.37 -5.09
C LYS A 149 11.04 -1.63 -3.75
N PRO A 150 10.11 -1.93 -2.81
CA PRO A 150 10.12 -1.36 -1.47
C PRO A 150 11.45 -1.55 -0.75
N GLY A 151 11.92 -0.52 -0.04
CA GLY A 151 13.20 -0.50 0.68
C GLY A 151 14.44 -0.34 -0.20
N SER A 152 14.30 -0.33 -1.52
CA SER A 152 15.43 -0.20 -2.45
C SER A 152 15.99 1.22 -2.55
N THR A 153 17.19 1.35 -3.10
CA THR A 153 17.79 2.64 -3.47
C THR A 153 16.91 3.40 -4.47
N TRP A 154 16.31 2.69 -5.42
CA TRP A 154 15.39 3.25 -6.41
C TRP A 154 14.16 3.87 -5.77
N GLN A 155 13.60 3.24 -4.72
CA GLN A 155 12.50 3.85 -3.96
C GLN A 155 12.94 5.16 -3.29
N ARG A 156 14.13 5.19 -2.70
CA ARG A 156 14.64 6.43 -2.07
C ARG A 156 14.80 7.54 -3.09
N GLN A 157 15.37 7.23 -4.26
CA GLN A 157 15.51 8.20 -5.36
C GLN A 157 14.16 8.72 -5.85
N ALA A 158 13.17 7.82 -6.05
CA ALA A 158 11.82 8.21 -6.45
C ALA A 158 11.13 9.10 -5.40
N LEU A 159 11.31 8.82 -4.10
CA LEU A 159 10.81 9.69 -3.02
C LEU A 159 11.51 11.04 -3.01
N THR A 160 12.83 11.07 -3.21
CA THR A 160 13.58 12.34 -3.34
C THR A 160 13.07 13.17 -4.53
N ALA A 161 12.81 12.54 -5.67
CA ALA A 161 12.24 13.22 -6.84
C ALA A 161 10.82 13.77 -6.59
N LEU A 162 10.06 13.16 -5.67
CA LEU A 162 8.74 13.64 -5.25
C LEU A 162 8.78 14.77 -4.22
N THR A 163 9.93 15.04 -3.58
CA THR A 163 10.04 16.04 -2.50
C THR A 163 9.45 17.42 -2.86
N PRO A 164 9.67 17.98 -4.05
CA PRO A 164 9.05 19.26 -4.41
C PRO A 164 7.51 19.20 -4.40
N SER A 165 6.93 18.13 -4.95
CA SER A 165 5.47 17.95 -4.97
C SER A 165 4.90 17.73 -3.57
N LEU A 166 5.61 16.95 -2.75
CA LEU A 166 5.23 16.73 -1.35
C LEU A 166 5.23 18.05 -0.57
N GLY A 167 6.29 18.86 -0.71
CA GLY A 167 6.41 20.16 -0.05
C GLY A 167 5.34 21.15 -0.49
N ALA A 168 5.02 21.22 -1.78
CA ALA A 168 3.97 22.08 -2.31
C ALA A 168 2.56 21.68 -1.83
N CYS A 169 2.36 20.38 -1.57
CA CYS A 169 1.09 19.82 -1.12
C CYS A 169 0.93 19.74 0.40
N LEU A 170 1.99 20.00 1.16
CA LEU A 170 1.95 19.92 2.62
C LEU A 170 1.36 21.21 3.21
N ALA A 171 0.46 21.06 4.18
CA ALA A 171 -0.11 22.20 4.88
C ALA A 171 0.98 23.06 5.54
N LYS A 172 0.84 24.38 5.45
CA LYS A 172 1.83 25.34 6.00
C LYS A 172 2.08 25.05 7.49
N GLY A 173 3.35 24.89 7.85
CA GLY A 173 3.78 24.61 9.21
C GLY A 173 3.69 23.14 9.64
N TYR A 174 3.14 22.25 8.80
CA TYR A 174 3.15 20.82 9.08
C TYR A 174 4.51 20.21 8.77
N GLN A 175 5.04 19.39 9.67
CA GLN A 175 6.25 18.61 9.44
C GLN A 175 5.88 17.15 9.17
N LEU A 176 6.37 16.63 8.05
CA LEU A 176 6.09 15.25 7.67
C LEU A 176 6.98 14.29 8.46
N ASP A 177 6.44 13.72 9.54
CA ASP A 177 7.09 12.65 10.29
C ASP A 177 6.51 11.28 9.86
N THR A 178 6.71 10.94 8.60
CA THR A 178 6.18 9.70 8.05
C THR A 178 7.30 8.88 7.44
N LYS A 179 7.48 7.65 7.93
CA LYS A 179 8.47 6.70 7.38
C LYS A 179 8.20 6.43 5.89
N PRO A 180 9.23 6.14 5.07
CA PRO A 180 9.09 5.91 3.63
C PRO A 180 8.00 4.90 3.23
N ALA A 181 7.81 3.84 4.03
CA ALA A 181 6.77 2.84 3.78
C ALA A 181 5.36 3.40 3.99
N GLY A 182 5.15 4.23 5.02
CA GLY A 182 3.87 4.90 5.28
C GLY A 182 3.54 5.94 4.21
N LEU A 183 4.53 6.71 3.78
CA LEU A 183 4.37 7.69 2.71
C LEU A 183 4.01 7.01 1.38
N ARG A 184 4.71 5.93 1.02
CA ARG A 184 4.38 5.11 -0.16
C ARG A 184 2.94 4.60 -0.10
N ALA A 185 2.49 4.14 1.06
CA ALA A 185 1.14 3.63 1.26
C ALA A 185 0.08 4.72 1.10
N ALA A 186 0.30 5.91 1.65
CA ALA A 186 -0.61 7.05 1.50
C ALA A 186 -0.74 7.48 0.03
N LEU A 187 0.39 7.61 -0.67
CA LEU A 187 0.44 7.97 -2.08
C LEU A 187 -0.23 6.91 -2.98
N ALA A 188 -0.04 5.63 -2.68
CA ALA A 188 -0.70 4.54 -3.41
C ALA A 188 -2.23 4.59 -3.26
N GLU A 189 -2.72 4.80 -2.06
CA GLU A 189 -4.16 4.87 -1.79
C GLU A 189 -4.80 6.10 -2.44
N ALA A 190 -4.16 7.26 -2.32
CA ALA A 190 -4.64 8.49 -2.97
C ALA A 190 -4.69 8.35 -4.50
N LEU A 191 -3.65 7.74 -5.11
CA LEU A 191 -3.64 7.49 -6.55
C LEU A 191 -4.71 6.49 -6.97
N TYR A 192 -4.97 5.45 -6.14
CA TYR A 192 -6.05 4.49 -6.38
C TYR A 192 -7.42 5.18 -6.42
N HIS A 193 -7.72 6.00 -5.43
CA HIS A 193 -9.00 6.72 -5.40
C HIS A 193 -9.15 7.64 -6.61
N ARG A 194 -8.09 8.34 -6.99
CA ARG A 194 -8.12 9.18 -8.18
C ARG A 194 -8.38 8.36 -9.46
N ASP A 195 -7.68 7.24 -9.66
CA ASP A 195 -7.86 6.37 -10.82
C ASP A 195 -9.26 5.77 -10.85
N TYR A 196 -9.76 5.33 -9.70
CA TYR A 196 -11.07 4.73 -9.55
C TYR A 196 -12.21 5.71 -9.88
N TYR A 197 -12.16 6.94 -9.36
CA TYR A 197 -13.19 7.96 -9.63
C TYR A 197 -13.20 8.42 -11.10
N VAL A 198 -12.07 8.43 -11.76
CA VAL A 198 -12.01 8.72 -13.21
C VAL A 198 -12.57 7.56 -14.03
N SER A 199 -12.35 6.32 -13.59
CA SER A 199 -12.74 5.10 -14.31
C SER A 199 -14.21 4.73 -14.16
N VAL A 200 -14.90 5.26 -13.15
CA VAL A 200 -16.32 4.97 -12.85
C VAL A 200 -17.13 6.27 -12.88
N PRO A 201 -17.70 6.67 -14.03
CA PRO A 201 -18.50 7.88 -14.14
C PRO A 201 -19.67 7.89 -13.15
N GLY A 202 -19.88 9.02 -12.44
CA GLY A 202 -20.99 9.23 -11.51
C GLY A 202 -20.68 8.97 -10.03
N ARG A 203 -19.46 8.63 -9.64
CA ARG A 203 -19.05 8.50 -8.23
C ARG A 203 -18.23 9.67 -7.68
N GLY A 204 -18.04 10.71 -8.47
CA GLY A 204 -17.30 11.90 -8.04
C GLY A 204 -18.24 12.99 -7.55
N SER A 205 -18.52 13.02 -6.28
CA SER A 205 -18.93 14.20 -5.50
C SER A 205 -18.85 13.88 -4.01
#